data_764fb94a39e0f31ea68e011dfd8aac57
#
_entry.id   764fb94a39e0f31ea68e011dfd8aac57
#
_cell.length_a   1.000
_cell.length_b   1.000
_cell.length_c   1.000
_cell.angle_alpha   90.00
_cell.angle_beta   90.00
_cell.angle_gamma   90.00
#
_symmetry.space_group_name_H-M   'P 1'
#
loop_
_entity.id
_entity.type
_entity.pdbx_description
1 polymer ?
#
loop_
_entity_poly.entity_id
_entity_poly.type
_entity_poly.pdbx_seq_one_letter_code
_entity_poly.pdbx_strand_id
1 'polypeptide(L)'
;MKVLALGIVSGVALVLAAETLYNGIELASDPRARTDMTAYEDFPLPVPYLETPPAPIKVDTGRQLFVDDFLVADTTMVRTWHKAFKDRRSPVLKPETLLEKGIDGRHSAMAAPFSGGVWYDARDKLFKCWYCAGWHEGTAYAYSTDFFSWTRPNLKALPGTNRLINHKGSRDSTAVILDPDAPQGGDRFKMLIWSRPQGGELYLSQNGVKWSKPVLWSKSGDRSTVFYNPFRKVWCYSLRSGWHGRSREYAESADFIGGASLENRVKWMRADNRDLPSPCHIYAFPERKGPLFKPALYNLDAVAYESLMLSIFTIMQGPENNYCKGNSPVPKMTELHLGFSRDGFHFSRPNDRSPFIPAGRQAGTWDRGYLHSNAAICLVIGDELWFPYTGFAGGTNTNRNDDVNGMYANASMGFARLRRDGFASMDAGQDEATLTTRPLVFTRGDRLWVNANAAGGSLCVEVLDTNGIPIPGFGLADCEAVAANSVKTAFTWKRGGDFATLHGCPIRLRFVARETQLYAFWFADSSGASCGYLAGGGPEYASLRDE
;
A
#
# COMPACT_ATOMS: atom_id res chain seq x y z
N MET A 1 1.53 55.70 -43.87
CA MET A 1 2.54 54.88 -43.19
C MET A 1 2.02 54.58 -41.80
N LYS A 2 1.50 53.36 -41.58
CA LYS A 2 1.13 52.86 -40.26
C LYS A 2 2.22 51.87 -39.83
N VAL A 3 2.94 52.23 -38.78
CA VAL A 3 3.97 51.39 -38.16
C VAL A 3 3.23 50.36 -37.27
N LEU A 4 3.33 49.07 -37.62
CA LEU A 4 2.94 47.98 -36.75
C LEU A 4 4.06 47.76 -35.72
N ALA A 5 3.75 47.96 -34.45
CA ALA A 5 4.61 47.56 -33.36
C ALA A 5 4.35 46.06 -33.07
N LEU A 6 5.36 45.21 -33.35
CA LEU A 6 5.36 43.82 -32.90
C LEU A 6 5.68 43.79 -31.40
N GLY A 7 4.71 43.48 -30.57
CA GLY A 7 4.91 43.17 -29.16
C GLY A 7 5.54 41.79 -29.02
N ILE A 8 6.79 41.73 -28.55
CA ILE A 8 7.44 40.48 -28.13
C ILE A 8 6.86 40.14 -26.76
N VAL A 9 5.99 39.13 -26.72
CA VAL A 9 5.59 38.50 -25.46
C VAL A 9 6.72 37.56 -25.05
N SER A 10 7.58 38.02 -24.14
CA SER A 10 8.55 37.18 -23.47
C SER A 10 7.80 36.24 -22.52
N GLY A 11 7.55 35.01 -22.97
CA GLY A 11 7.09 33.95 -22.10
C GLY A 11 8.17 33.65 -21.06
N VAL A 12 7.97 34.11 -19.82
CA VAL A 12 8.75 33.65 -18.68
C VAL A 12 8.34 32.20 -18.48
N ALA A 13 9.19 31.25 -18.90
CA ALA A 13 9.07 29.86 -18.48
C ALA A 13 9.22 29.84 -16.96
N LEU A 14 8.13 29.64 -16.23
CA LEU A 14 8.21 29.32 -14.82
C LEU A 14 9.03 28.03 -14.72
N VAL A 15 10.27 28.13 -14.28
CA VAL A 15 11.04 26.96 -13.84
C VAL A 15 10.33 26.46 -12.58
N LEU A 16 9.46 25.48 -12.74
CA LEU A 16 8.78 24.85 -11.62
C LEU A 16 9.85 24.15 -10.78
N ALA A 17 9.92 24.50 -9.50
CA ALA A 17 10.86 23.89 -8.57
C ALA A 17 10.62 22.38 -8.54
N ALA A 18 11.69 21.59 -8.66
CA ALA A 18 11.70 20.16 -8.46
C ALA A 18 12.41 19.82 -7.14
N GLU A 19 12.01 18.74 -6.51
CA GLU A 19 12.70 18.16 -5.37
C GLU A 19 13.45 16.89 -5.79
N THR A 20 14.72 16.76 -5.41
CA THR A 20 15.47 15.53 -5.57
C THR A 20 15.13 14.59 -4.40
N LEU A 21 14.53 13.46 -4.69
CA LEU A 21 14.12 12.51 -3.67
C LEU A 21 15.29 11.68 -3.11
N TYR A 22 15.03 10.94 -2.03
CA TYR A 22 15.99 10.08 -1.34
C TYR A 22 16.70 9.07 -2.25
N ASN A 23 16.06 8.65 -3.34
CA ASN A 23 16.55 7.68 -4.33
C ASN A 23 17.11 8.34 -5.60
N GLY A 24 17.12 9.67 -5.67
CA GLY A 24 17.64 10.44 -6.79
C GLY A 24 16.62 10.82 -7.85
N ILE A 25 15.35 10.44 -7.70
CA ILE A 25 14.27 10.86 -8.62
C ILE A 25 14.04 12.38 -8.46
N GLU A 26 13.91 13.07 -9.60
CA GLU A 26 13.47 14.45 -9.65
C GLU A 26 11.94 14.49 -9.77
N LEU A 27 11.27 15.11 -8.80
CA LEU A 27 9.82 15.25 -8.78
C LEU A 27 9.41 16.71 -8.70
N ALA A 28 8.50 17.16 -9.56
CA ALA A 28 7.96 18.50 -9.46
C ALA A 28 7.32 18.74 -8.09
N SER A 29 7.71 19.84 -7.41
CA SER A 29 7.23 20.16 -6.05
C SER A 29 5.72 20.41 -6.03
N ASP A 30 5.17 21.06 -7.07
CA ASP A 30 3.72 21.26 -7.23
C ASP A 30 3.07 20.03 -7.90
N PRO A 31 2.10 19.34 -7.26
CA PRO A 31 1.38 18.24 -7.88
C PRO A 31 0.74 18.57 -9.23
N ARG A 32 0.36 19.82 -9.47
CA ARG A 32 -0.23 20.29 -10.74
C ARG A 32 0.76 20.29 -11.92
N ALA A 33 2.05 20.31 -11.62
CA ALA A 33 3.13 20.26 -12.60
C ALA A 33 3.63 18.84 -12.88
N ARG A 34 3.13 17.85 -12.14
CA ARG A 34 3.38 16.44 -12.40
C ARG A 34 2.58 15.96 -13.61
N THR A 35 2.67 14.70 -13.94
CA THR A 35 1.98 14.11 -15.11
C THR A 35 0.49 14.43 -15.15
N ASP A 36 -0.02 14.91 -16.28
CA ASP A 36 -1.46 15.04 -16.51
C ASP A 36 -2.08 13.64 -16.74
N MET A 37 -2.68 13.09 -15.69
CA MET A 37 -3.28 11.76 -15.72
C MET A 37 -4.52 11.66 -16.63
N THR A 38 -5.08 12.79 -17.06
CA THR A 38 -6.27 12.81 -17.94
C THR A 38 -5.93 12.55 -19.41
N ALA A 39 -4.69 12.74 -19.80
CA ALA A 39 -4.21 12.53 -21.19
C ALA A 39 -4.18 11.05 -21.62
N TYR A 40 -4.35 10.10 -20.68
CA TYR A 40 -4.14 8.67 -20.94
C TYR A 40 -5.43 7.86 -21.10
N GLU A 41 -6.58 8.50 -21.21
CA GLU A 41 -7.88 7.84 -21.38
C GLU A 41 -8.06 6.58 -20.51
N ASP A 42 -8.17 5.38 -21.12
CA ASP A 42 -8.32 4.10 -20.44
C ASP A 42 -6.99 3.31 -20.31
N PHE A 43 -5.89 3.79 -20.88
CA PHE A 43 -4.60 3.09 -20.84
C PHE A 43 -3.95 3.16 -19.47
N PRO A 44 -3.02 2.25 -19.12
CA PRO A 44 -2.22 2.35 -17.91
C PRO A 44 -1.57 3.73 -17.78
N LEU A 45 -1.58 4.27 -16.57
CA LEU A 45 -0.95 5.56 -16.30
C LEU A 45 0.57 5.45 -16.37
N PRO A 46 1.27 6.48 -16.87
CA PRO A 46 2.72 6.48 -16.98
C PRO A 46 3.38 6.51 -15.61
N VAL A 47 4.59 6.00 -15.57
CA VAL A 47 5.46 6.01 -14.40
C VAL A 47 6.82 6.57 -14.84
N PRO A 48 6.99 7.90 -14.90
CA PRO A 48 8.12 8.56 -15.56
C PRO A 48 9.49 8.11 -15.07
N TYR A 49 9.64 7.82 -13.78
CA TYR A 49 10.91 7.34 -13.23
C TYR A 49 11.31 5.94 -13.70
N LEU A 50 10.41 5.16 -14.32
CA LEU A 50 10.77 3.89 -14.98
C LEU A 50 11.29 4.11 -16.39
N GLU A 51 10.83 5.17 -17.06
CA GLU A 51 11.28 5.56 -18.40
C GLU A 51 12.64 6.26 -18.33
N THR A 52 12.82 7.12 -17.33
CA THR A 52 14.03 7.90 -17.12
C THR A 52 14.48 7.81 -15.66
N PRO A 53 15.03 6.65 -15.24
CA PRO A 53 15.53 6.49 -13.87
C PRO A 53 16.79 7.31 -13.63
N PRO A 54 17.06 7.72 -12.38
CA PRO A 54 18.31 8.39 -12.01
C PRO A 54 19.53 7.54 -12.32
N ALA A 55 20.64 8.19 -12.60
CA ALA A 55 21.93 7.53 -12.79
C ALA A 55 23.05 8.33 -12.09
N PRO A 56 23.54 7.91 -10.91
CA PRO A 56 23.20 6.67 -10.20
C PRO A 56 21.90 6.76 -9.37
N ILE A 57 21.30 5.60 -9.07
CA ILE A 57 20.19 5.45 -8.11
C ILE A 57 20.79 5.40 -6.70
N LYS A 58 20.26 6.22 -5.77
CA LYS A 58 20.65 6.16 -4.35
C LYS A 58 19.87 5.04 -3.64
N VAL A 59 20.60 4.16 -2.93
CA VAL A 59 20.02 2.95 -2.30
C VAL A 59 20.32 2.84 -0.79
N ASP A 60 20.45 3.97 -0.11
CA ASP A 60 20.72 4.02 1.34
C ASP A 60 19.51 3.67 2.21
N THR A 61 18.30 3.71 1.69
CA THR A 61 17.07 3.53 2.45
C THR A 61 16.41 2.21 2.07
N GLY A 62 16.27 1.31 3.04
CA GLY A 62 15.45 0.12 2.94
C GLY A 62 15.97 -0.96 1.98
N ARG A 63 15.28 -2.07 2.00
CA ARG A 63 15.49 -3.15 1.04
C ARG A 63 15.03 -2.72 -0.34
N GLN A 64 15.80 -3.03 -1.36
CA GLN A 64 15.56 -2.71 -2.76
C GLN A 64 14.82 -3.86 -3.42
N LEU A 65 13.50 -3.69 -3.62
CA LEU A 65 12.61 -4.72 -4.15
C LEU A 65 12.55 -4.69 -5.69
N PHE A 66 12.46 -5.86 -6.31
CA PHE A 66 12.35 -6.02 -7.78
C PHE A 66 10.89 -6.00 -8.28
N VAL A 67 10.07 -5.10 -7.76
CA VAL A 67 8.64 -4.94 -8.09
C VAL A 67 8.39 -4.14 -9.38
N ASP A 68 9.43 -3.60 -9.99
CA ASP A 68 9.44 -2.86 -11.25
C ASP A 68 10.85 -2.89 -11.86
N ASP A 69 11.04 -2.23 -13.02
CA ASP A 69 12.34 -2.20 -13.71
C ASP A 69 13.22 -1.01 -13.30
N PHE A 70 12.87 -0.30 -12.21
CA PHE A 70 13.65 0.83 -11.72
C PHE A 70 15.12 0.49 -11.45
N LEU A 71 15.37 -0.67 -10.86
CA LEU A 71 16.71 -1.14 -10.51
C LEU A 71 17.40 -1.93 -11.63
N VAL A 72 16.64 -2.43 -12.60
CA VAL A 72 17.11 -3.42 -13.57
C VAL A 72 17.62 -2.74 -14.83
N ALA A 73 18.89 -3.00 -15.20
CA ALA A 73 19.46 -2.58 -16.47
C ALA A 73 19.30 -3.67 -17.53
N ASP A 74 19.59 -4.93 -17.16
CA ASP A 74 19.50 -6.09 -18.03
C ASP A 74 19.25 -7.35 -17.20
N THR A 75 18.50 -8.31 -17.75
CA THR A 75 18.23 -9.58 -17.07
C THR A 75 17.76 -10.67 -18.00
N THR A 76 18.18 -11.90 -17.71
CA THR A 76 17.61 -13.14 -18.28
C THR A 76 16.70 -13.87 -17.27
N MET A 77 16.56 -13.35 -16.03
CA MET A 77 15.60 -13.84 -15.05
C MET A 77 14.19 -13.38 -15.39
N VAL A 78 13.19 -14.13 -14.95
CA VAL A 78 11.77 -13.84 -15.17
C VAL A 78 11.15 -13.29 -13.91
N ARG A 79 10.44 -12.15 -14.00
CA ARG A 79 9.69 -11.62 -12.85
C ARG A 79 8.41 -12.41 -12.63
N THR A 80 8.28 -13.00 -11.44
CA THR A 80 7.09 -13.73 -10.99
C THR A 80 6.39 -12.95 -9.88
N TRP A 81 5.08 -12.70 -10.05
CA TRP A 81 4.24 -12.05 -9.04
C TRP A 81 3.62 -13.08 -8.11
N HIS A 82 3.61 -12.78 -6.81
CA HIS A 82 3.06 -13.67 -5.78
C HIS A 82 1.79 -13.09 -5.19
N LYS A 83 0.81 -13.96 -4.95
CA LYS A 83 -0.44 -13.64 -4.24
C LYS A 83 -0.25 -13.87 -2.75
N ALA A 84 -0.94 -13.06 -1.93
CA ALA A 84 -0.99 -13.33 -0.51
C ALA A 84 -1.82 -14.59 -0.23
N PHE A 85 -1.35 -15.38 0.70
CA PHE A 85 -2.01 -16.61 1.14
C PHE A 85 -2.98 -16.29 2.29
N LYS A 86 -4.27 -16.55 2.11
CA LYS A 86 -5.30 -16.35 3.15
C LYS A 86 -5.07 -17.28 4.34
N ASP A 87 -4.99 -16.71 5.54
CA ASP A 87 -4.76 -17.50 6.75
C ASP A 87 -6.05 -18.22 7.17
N ARG A 88 -5.93 -19.51 7.50
CA ARG A 88 -7.07 -20.37 7.85
C ARG A 88 -7.76 -19.98 9.15
N ARG A 89 -7.12 -19.20 10.03
CA ARG A 89 -7.71 -18.68 11.27
C ARG A 89 -8.69 -17.54 11.02
N SER A 90 -8.73 -17.02 9.79
CA SER A 90 -9.67 -15.94 9.41
C SER A 90 -11.12 -16.44 9.36
N PRO A 91 -12.08 -15.60 9.77
CA PRO A 91 -11.92 -14.26 10.28
C PRO A 91 -11.55 -14.22 11.78
N VAL A 92 -10.72 -13.22 12.19
CA VAL A 92 -10.23 -13.07 13.56
C VAL A 92 -10.97 -12.00 14.37
N LEU A 93 -11.63 -11.05 13.72
CA LEU A 93 -12.54 -10.08 14.34
C LEU A 93 -13.88 -10.18 13.62
N LYS A 94 -14.91 -10.62 14.35
CA LYS A 94 -16.26 -10.87 13.85
C LYS A 94 -17.29 -10.07 14.64
N PRO A 95 -18.48 -9.79 14.10
CA PRO A 95 -19.56 -9.13 14.83
C PRO A 95 -20.07 -10.01 15.99
N GLU A 96 -19.69 -9.67 17.22
CA GLU A 96 -20.05 -10.43 18.44
C GLU A 96 -20.85 -9.57 19.42
N THR A 97 -20.53 -8.28 19.55
CA THR A 97 -21.21 -7.38 20.49
C THR A 97 -22.48 -6.78 19.90
N LEU A 98 -23.35 -6.21 20.77
CA LEU A 98 -24.55 -5.50 20.31
C LEU A 98 -24.20 -4.34 19.38
N LEU A 99 -23.12 -3.60 19.68
CA LEU A 99 -22.62 -2.50 18.85
C LEU A 99 -22.29 -2.99 17.43
N GLU A 100 -21.63 -4.12 17.32
CA GLU A 100 -21.18 -4.70 16.05
C GLU A 100 -22.33 -5.35 15.26
N LYS A 101 -23.36 -5.82 15.96
CA LYS A 101 -24.55 -6.42 15.36
C LYS A 101 -25.61 -5.39 14.92
N GLY A 102 -25.35 -4.09 15.22
CA GLY A 102 -26.31 -3.01 14.99
C GLY A 102 -27.25 -2.82 16.17
N ILE A 103 -27.04 -1.78 16.97
CA ILE A 103 -27.77 -1.52 18.23
C ILE A 103 -29.29 -1.41 18.00
N ASP A 104 -29.69 -0.75 16.93
CA ASP A 104 -31.10 -0.49 16.61
C ASP A 104 -31.73 -1.55 15.67
N GLY A 105 -30.96 -2.56 15.28
CA GLY A 105 -31.39 -3.57 14.34
C GLY A 105 -31.61 -3.10 12.90
N ARG A 106 -31.33 -1.83 12.59
CA ARG A 106 -31.50 -1.25 11.25
C ARG A 106 -30.29 -1.43 10.36
N HIS A 107 -29.11 -1.60 10.95
CA HIS A 107 -27.85 -1.71 10.25
C HIS A 107 -27.33 -3.14 10.22
N SER A 108 -26.59 -3.49 9.18
CA SER A 108 -25.97 -4.81 9.04
C SER A 108 -24.83 -5.00 10.03
N ALA A 109 -24.60 -6.25 10.43
CA ALA A 109 -23.53 -6.61 11.32
C ALA A 109 -22.14 -6.35 10.68
N MET A 110 -21.26 -5.70 11.42
CA MET A 110 -19.92 -5.38 10.97
C MET A 110 -18.93 -5.25 12.14
N ALA A 111 -17.77 -5.90 12.00
CA ALA A 111 -16.59 -5.70 12.85
C ALA A 111 -15.34 -5.80 11.97
N ALA A 112 -14.98 -4.72 11.29
CA ALA A 112 -13.88 -4.73 10.34
C ALA A 112 -13.31 -3.31 10.10
N PRO A 113 -12.01 -3.18 9.79
CA PRO A 113 -11.37 -1.87 9.61
C PRO A 113 -12.05 -0.95 8.60
N PHE A 114 -12.40 -1.47 7.42
CA PHE A 114 -13.01 -0.69 6.34
C PHE A 114 -12.22 0.61 6.07
N SER A 115 -10.97 0.46 5.72
CA SER A 115 -9.86 1.43 5.69
C SER A 115 -9.34 1.89 7.07
N GLY A 116 -10.00 1.69 8.18
CA GLY A 116 -9.58 2.12 9.52
C GLY A 116 -8.06 2.08 9.76
N GLY A 117 -7.57 1.15 10.54
CA GLY A 117 -6.12 0.94 10.69
C GLY A 117 -5.84 -0.25 11.60
N VAL A 118 -4.82 -1.02 11.27
CA VAL A 118 -4.27 -2.07 12.12
C VAL A 118 -2.76 -1.84 12.22
N TRP A 119 -2.30 -1.36 13.37
CA TRP A 119 -0.92 -0.95 13.62
C TRP A 119 -0.34 -1.68 14.82
N TYR A 120 0.94 -2.01 14.78
CA TYR A 120 1.68 -2.37 15.97
C TYR A 120 2.24 -1.10 16.63
N ASP A 121 1.78 -0.80 17.84
CA ASP A 121 2.33 0.29 18.64
C ASP A 121 3.45 -0.24 19.55
N ALA A 122 4.69 -0.02 19.16
CA ALA A 122 5.85 -0.50 19.89
C ALA A 122 5.99 0.09 21.31
N ARG A 123 5.40 1.28 21.58
CA ARG A 123 5.39 1.87 22.93
C ARG A 123 4.53 1.07 23.90
N ASP A 124 3.34 0.66 23.43
CA ASP A 124 2.39 -0.09 24.25
C ASP A 124 2.58 -1.60 24.09
N LYS A 125 3.40 -2.04 23.10
CA LYS A 125 3.60 -3.45 22.69
C LYS A 125 2.27 -4.14 22.36
N LEU A 126 1.41 -3.44 21.63
CA LEU A 126 0.07 -3.89 21.27
C LEU A 126 -0.19 -3.71 19.78
N PHE A 127 -0.88 -4.68 19.21
CA PHE A 127 -1.60 -4.50 17.97
C PHE A 127 -2.89 -3.72 18.26
N LYS A 128 -3.10 -2.62 17.56
CA LYS A 128 -4.24 -1.73 17.73
C LYS A 128 -5.08 -1.71 16.47
N CYS A 129 -6.39 -1.85 16.60
CA CYS A 129 -7.32 -1.88 15.49
C CYS A 129 -8.42 -0.83 15.68
N TRP A 130 -8.58 0.06 14.70
CA TRP A 130 -9.69 0.99 14.57
C TRP A 130 -10.61 0.51 13.47
N TYR A 131 -11.86 0.23 13.81
CA TYR A 131 -12.75 -0.48 12.92
C TYR A 131 -14.19 0.06 12.95
N CYS A 132 -14.97 -0.30 11.94
CA CYS A 132 -16.40 -0.05 11.90
C CYS A 132 -17.14 -1.12 12.69
N ALA A 133 -17.90 -0.71 13.66
CA ALA A 133 -18.75 -1.59 14.47
C ALA A 133 -20.22 -1.27 14.17
N GLY A 134 -20.89 -2.20 13.50
CA GLY A 134 -22.18 -1.97 12.85
C GLY A 134 -22.02 -1.15 11.56
N TRP A 135 -22.66 -1.57 10.48
CA TRP A 135 -22.58 -0.89 9.19
C TRP A 135 -23.08 0.55 9.29
N HIS A 136 -22.24 1.53 9.00
CA HIS A 136 -22.49 2.97 9.13
C HIS A 136 -22.75 3.51 10.55
N GLU A 137 -22.61 2.70 11.63
CA GLU A 137 -22.94 3.16 12.97
C GLU A 137 -21.80 3.92 13.66
N GLY A 138 -20.58 3.40 13.65
CA GLY A 138 -19.52 4.10 14.35
C GLY A 138 -18.13 3.49 14.27
N THR A 139 -17.16 4.26 14.78
CA THR A 139 -15.78 3.80 14.92
C THR A 139 -15.59 3.22 16.32
N ALA A 140 -15.10 1.98 16.35
CA ALA A 140 -14.73 1.26 17.57
C ALA A 140 -13.23 0.98 17.60
N TYR A 141 -12.74 0.56 18.76
CA TYR A 141 -11.36 0.22 19.01
C TYR A 141 -11.24 -1.16 19.64
N ALA A 142 -10.25 -1.92 19.17
CA ALA A 142 -9.82 -3.15 19.81
C ALA A 142 -8.28 -3.22 19.83
N TYR A 143 -7.74 -4.03 20.72
CA TYR A 143 -6.31 -4.31 20.77
C TYR A 143 -6.04 -5.81 20.95
N SER A 144 -4.83 -6.22 20.62
CA SER A 144 -4.36 -7.60 20.76
C SER A 144 -2.89 -7.62 21.17
N THR A 145 -2.50 -8.67 21.91
CA THR A 145 -1.10 -8.98 22.23
C THR A 145 -0.51 -10.04 21.29
N ASP A 146 -1.38 -10.84 20.68
CA ASP A 146 -1.02 -12.02 19.87
C ASP A 146 -1.43 -11.91 18.39
N PHE A 147 -2.05 -10.78 17.99
CA PHE A 147 -2.58 -10.48 16.67
C PHE A 147 -3.86 -11.27 16.28
N PHE A 148 -4.23 -12.29 17.00
CA PHE A 148 -5.37 -13.17 16.67
C PHE A 148 -6.56 -13.00 17.60
N SER A 149 -6.30 -12.75 18.89
CA SER A 149 -7.31 -12.57 19.93
C SER A 149 -7.49 -11.08 20.23
N TRP A 150 -8.67 -10.54 19.94
CA TRP A 150 -8.93 -9.10 20.02
C TRP A 150 -9.77 -8.73 21.24
N THR A 151 -9.20 -7.93 22.13
CA THR A 151 -9.88 -7.36 23.30
C THR A 151 -10.60 -6.07 22.93
N ARG A 152 -11.86 -5.98 23.34
CA ARG A 152 -12.75 -4.81 23.15
C ARG A 152 -12.88 -4.07 24.48
N PRO A 153 -12.11 -3.01 24.75
CA PRO A 153 -12.16 -2.30 26.03
C PRO A 153 -13.46 -1.51 26.18
N ASN A 154 -13.95 -1.38 27.41
CA ASN A 154 -15.06 -0.48 27.69
C ASN A 154 -14.58 0.98 27.63
N LEU A 155 -15.14 1.77 26.72
CA LEU A 155 -14.78 3.16 26.47
C LEU A 155 -15.91 4.12 26.85
N LYS A 156 -15.52 5.39 27.10
CA LYS A 156 -16.46 6.42 27.62
C LYS A 156 -17.44 6.96 26.58
N ALA A 157 -17.14 6.84 25.29
CA ALA A 157 -17.99 7.41 24.22
C ALA A 157 -19.41 6.80 24.20
N LEU A 158 -19.51 5.50 24.50
CA LEU A 158 -20.77 4.81 24.77
C LEU A 158 -20.49 3.78 25.87
N PRO A 159 -20.88 4.05 27.15
CA PRO A 159 -20.59 3.17 28.26
C PRO A 159 -21.07 1.74 28.04
N GLY A 160 -20.27 0.77 28.46
CA GLY A 160 -20.52 -0.66 28.23
C GLY A 160 -20.09 -1.17 26.87
N THR A 161 -19.51 -0.32 26.02
CA THR A 161 -19.03 -0.68 24.66
C THR A 161 -17.61 -0.18 24.41
N ASN A 162 -17.02 -0.63 23.32
CA ASN A 162 -15.74 -0.17 22.81
C ASN A 162 -15.86 0.91 21.71
N ARG A 163 -16.99 1.64 21.66
CA ARG A 163 -17.15 2.80 20.79
C ARG A 163 -16.10 3.86 21.14
N LEU A 164 -15.35 4.29 20.13
CA LEU A 164 -14.22 5.19 20.30
C LEU A 164 -14.64 6.67 20.32
N ILE A 165 -15.50 7.04 19.38
CA ILE A 165 -15.94 8.42 19.14
C ILE A 165 -17.44 8.44 18.85
N ASN A 166 -18.12 9.47 19.42
CA ASN A 166 -19.46 9.86 19.01
C ASN A 166 -19.35 10.95 17.95
N HIS A 167 -19.36 10.57 16.69
CA HIS A 167 -19.47 11.51 15.56
C HIS A 167 -20.93 11.68 15.14
N LYS A 168 -21.22 12.79 14.51
CA LYS A 168 -22.55 13.03 13.95
C LYS A 168 -22.67 12.34 12.59
N GLY A 169 -23.83 11.76 12.33
CA GLY A 169 -24.15 11.17 11.03
C GLY A 169 -23.65 9.74 10.82
N SER A 170 -23.86 9.25 9.63
CA SER A 170 -23.57 7.89 9.19
C SER A 170 -22.09 7.76 8.78
N ARG A 171 -21.32 7.01 9.54
CA ARG A 171 -19.89 6.78 9.28
C ARG A 171 -19.68 5.89 8.06
N ASP A 172 -18.90 6.32 7.09
CA ASP A 172 -18.47 5.49 5.96
C ASP A 172 -16.99 5.07 6.13
N SER A 173 -16.06 5.82 5.58
CA SER A 173 -14.64 5.49 5.66
C SER A 173 -13.94 6.15 6.85
N THR A 174 -12.90 5.48 7.32
CA THR A 174 -11.96 6.00 8.32
C THR A 174 -10.56 5.58 7.89
N ALA A 175 -9.56 6.42 8.10
CA ALA A 175 -8.15 6.06 8.02
C ALA A 175 -7.47 6.52 9.31
N VAL A 176 -6.76 5.62 9.96
CA VAL A 176 -5.95 5.92 11.15
C VAL A 176 -4.50 5.61 10.84
N ILE A 177 -3.65 6.60 10.99
CA ILE A 177 -2.22 6.53 10.69
C ILE A 177 -1.43 6.69 11.97
N LEU A 178 -0.48 5.79 12.21
CA LEU A 178 0.58 5.99 13.18
C LEU A 178 1.72 6.74 12.50
N ASP A 179 1.97 7.95 12.95
CA ASP A 179 2.95 8.87 12.36
C ASP A 179 4.37 8.51 12.82
N PRO A 180 5.27 8.03 11.93
CA PRO A 180 6.64 7.67 12.28
C PRO A 180 7.49 8.87 12.69
N ASP A 181 7.13 10.08 12.22
CA ASP A 181 7.89 11.31 12.45
C ASP A 181 7.26 12.20 13.54
N ALA A 182 6.29 11.68 14.29
CA ALA A 182 5.66 12.43 15.36
C ALA A 182 6.67 12.81 16.44
N PRO A 183 6.73 14.09 16.87
CA PRO A 183 7.65 14.51 17.91
C PRO A 183 7.36 13.81 19.24
N GLN A 184 8.37 13.71 20.10
CA GLN A 184 8.21 13.12 21.42
C GLN A 184 7.15 13.89 22.21
N GLY A 185 6.16 13.18 22.78
CA GLY A 185 5.03 13.78 23.49
C GLY A 185 3.94 14.38 22.59
N GLY A 186 4.14 14.36 21.25
CA GLY A 186 3.16 14.84 20.28
C GLY A 186 2.05 13.83 19.94
N ASP A 187 1.14 14.27 19.10
CA ASP A 187 0.03 13.45 18.61
C ASP A 187 0.53 12.45 17.58
N ARG A 188 0.75 11.20 18.00
CA ARG A 188 1.28 10.12 17.15
C ARG A 188 0.26 9.53 16.19
N PHE A 189 -1.01 9.60 16.54
CA PHE A 189 -2.08 9.05 15.71
C PHE A 189 -2.86 10.19 15.06
N LYS A 190 -3.08 10.04 13.76
CA LYS A 190 -3.88 10.93 12.92
C LYS A 190 -5.06 10.12 12.40
N MET A 191 -6.26 10.68 12.44
CA MET A 191 -7.45 9.99 11.93
C MET A 191 -8.27 10.90 11.05
N LEU A 192 -8.68 10.36 9.90
CA LEU A 192 -9.72 10.90 9.05
C LEU A 192 -10.96 10.03 9.21
N ILE A 193 -12.11 10.64 9.48
CA ILE A 193 -13.42 10.01 9.37
C ILE A 193 -14.23 10.74 8.31
N TRP A 194 -14.82 10.00 7.38
CA TRP A 194 -15.82 10.53 6.48
C TRP A 194 -17.21 10.05 6.90
N SER A 195 -18.17 10.99 7.07
CA SER A 195 -19.54 10.68 7.48
C SER A 195 -20.54 11.54 6.73
N ARG A 196 -21.81 11.09 6.69
CA ARG A 196 -22.93 11.87 6.12
C ARG A 196 -23.77 12.47 7.23
N PRO A 197 -24.18 13.74 7.12
CA PRO A 197 -23.93 14.71 6.04
C PRO A 197 -22.68 15.57 6.24
N GLN A 198 -21.84 15.32 7.29
CA GLN A 198 -20.76 16.22 7.70
C GLN A 198 -19.61 16.30 6.68
N GLY A 199 -19.31 15.22 5.97
CA GLY A 199 -18.12 15.12 5.13
C GLY A 199 -16.92 14.56 5.90
N GLY A 200 -15.72 15.08 5.67
CA GLY A 200 -14.49 14.65 6.33
C GLY A 200 -14.23 15.39 7.64
N GLU A 201 -13.78 14.66 8.63
CA GLU A 201 -13.36 15.16 9.95
C GLU A 201 -11.96 14.63 10.27
N LEU A 202 -11.04 15.51 10.69
CA LEU A 202 -9.67 15.19 11.08
C LEU A 202 -9.52 15.23 12.60
N TYR A 203 -8.83 14.24 13.15
CA TYR A 203 -8.61 14.08 14.58
C TYR A 203 -7.15 13.77 14.87
N LEU A 204 -6.66 14.21 16.03
CA LEU A 204 -5.32 13.97 16.54
C LEU A 204 -5.38 13.20 17.85
N SER A 205 -4.37 12.34 18.11
CA SER A 205 -4.29 11.59 19.36
C SER A 205 -2.85 11.17 19.70
N GLN A 206 -2.49 11.23 20.97
CA GLN A 206 -1.21 10.72 21.46
C GLN A 206 -1.18 9.19 21.61
N ASN A 207 -2.32 8.57 21.91
CA ASN A 207 -2.39 7.13 22.26
C ASN A 207 -3.35 6.30 21.39
N GLY A 208 -4.05 6.96 20.44
CA GLY A 208 -5.01 6.30 19.56
C GLY A 208 -6.37 5.98 20.20
N VAL A 209 -6.57 6.33 21.48
CA VAL A 209 -7.82 6.07 22.22
C VAL A 209 -8.52 7.38 22.62
N LYS A 210 -7.76 8.37 23.07
CA LYS A 210 -8.28 9.72 23.38
C LYS A 210 -7.99 10.63 22.20
N TRP A 211 -9.03 11.18 21.59
CA TRP A 211 -8.93 11.99 20.39
C TRP A 211 -9.30 13.45 20.66
N SER A 212 -8.72 14.35 19.89
CA SER A 212 -9.02 15.77 19.89
C SER A 212 -10.48 16.04 19.49
N LYS A 213 -10.93 17.29 19.60
CA LYS A 213 -12.10 17.74 18.88
C LYS A 213 -11.83 17.65 17.37
N PRO A 214 -12.85 17.36 16.54
CA PRO A 214 -12.68 17.29 15.10
C PRO A 214 -12.36 18.67 14.50
N VAL A 215 -11.51 18.66 13.48
CA VAL A 215 -11.39 19.75 12.52
C VAL A 215 -12.17 19.33 11.27
N LEU A 216 -13.17 20.13 10.91
CA LEU A 216 -13.95 19.87 9.70
C LEU A 216 -13.07 20.04 8.47
N TRP A 217 -13.13 19.07 7.60
CA TRP A 217 -12.38 19.03 6.38
C TRP A 217 -13.29 19.33 5.19
N SER A 218 -12.72 19.73 4.06
CA SER A 218 -13.50 20.12 2.89
C SER A 218 -14.39 18.99 2.35
N LYS A 219 -15.37 19.34 1.53
CA LYS A 219 -16.26 18.39 0.86
C LYS A 219 -15.47 17.41 0.00
N SER A 220 -15.31 16.19 0.49
CA SER A 220 -14.82 15.03 -0.27
C SER A 220 -15.92 13.99 -0.39
N GLY A 221 -15.74 13.00 -1.27
CA GLY A 221 -16.67 11.87 -1.37
C GLY A 221 -16.41 10.80 -0.30
N ASP A 222 -17.35 9.88 -0.16
CA ASP A 222 -17.16 8.65 0.61
C ASP A 222 -15.92 7.88 0.14
N ARG A 223 -15.33 7.05 0.98
CA ARG A 223 -14.10 6.28 0.69
C ARG A 223 -12.87 7.15 0.40
N SER A 224 -12.86 8.43 0.81
CA SER A 224 -11.64 9.21 0.87
C SER A 224 -10.77 8.72 2.02
N THR A 225 -9.46 8.64 1.79
CA THR A 225 -8.46 8.20 2.76
C THR A 225 -7.26 9.13 2.78
N VAL A 226 -6.39 8.95 3.75
CA VAL A 226 -5.14 9.69 3.92
C VAL A 226 -4.03 8.71 4.23
N PHE A 227 -2.82 9.02 3.80
CA PHE A 227 -1.60 8.31 4.16
C PHE A 227 -0.45 9.29 4.34
N TYR A 228 0.59 8.87 5.05
CA TYR A 228 1.82 9.64 5.21
C TYR A 228 2.91 9.11 4.29
N ASN A 229 3.58 9.99 3.56
CA ASN A 229 4.79 9.69 2.80
C ASN A 229 6.02 10.21 3.57
N PRO A 230 6.71 9.37 4.34
CA PRO A 230 7.82 9.80 5.17
C PRO A 230 9.09 10.10 4.37
N PHE A 231 9.22 9.60 3.13
CA PHE A 231 10.35 9.93 2.24
C PHE A 231 10.35 11.41 1.84
N ARG A 232 9.16 12.02 1.77
CA ARG A 232 8.93 13.43 1.43
C ARG A 232 8.40 14.26 2.60
N LYS A 233 8.08 13.62 3.72
CA LYS A 233 7.46 14.23 4.91
C LYS A 233 6.18 14.99 4.60
N VAL A 234 5.30 14.37 3.81
CA VAL A 234 4.01 14.94 3.42
C VAL A 234 2.84 14.00 3.70
N TRP A 235 1.73 14.58 4.11
CA TRP A 235 0.42 13.93 4.22
C TRP A 235 -0.24 13.94 2.85
N CYS A 236 -0.60 12.78 2.34
CA CYS A 236 -1.21 12.58 1.04
C CYS A 236 -2.68 12.19 1.22
N TYR A 237 -3.57 12.92 0.55
CA TYR A 237 -5.01 12.70 0.61
C TYR A 237 -5.46 12.03 -0.68
N SER A 238 -6.00 10.80 -0.54
CA SER A 238 -6.58 10.00 -1.62
C SER A 238 -8.08 10.23 -1.62
N LEU A 239 -8.53 11.13 -2.50
CA LEU A 239 -9.90 11.65 -2.50
C LEU A 239 -10.75 10.93 -3.53
N ARG A 240 -11.95 10.51 -3.13
CA ARG A 240 -12.91 9.98 -4.10
C ARG A 240 -13.28 11.04 -5.12
N SER A 241 -13.23 10.65 -6.39
CA SER A 241 -13.63 11.48 -7.51
C SER A 241 -14.42 10.69 -8.55
N GLY A 242 -14.98 11.38 -9.52
CA GLY A 242 -15.76 10.83 -10.62
C GLY A 242 -15.26 11.27 -12.01
N TRP A 243 -14.05 11.82 -12.11
CA TRP A 243 -13.54 12.35 -13.37
C TRP A 243 -13.30 11.27 -14.44
N HIS A 244 -13.15 10.00 -14.01
CA HIS A 244 -13.03 8.84 -14.89
C HIS A 244 -13.72 7.63 -14.23
N GLY A 245 -15.05 7.56 -14.31
CA GLY A 245 -15.79 6.66 -13.47
C GLY A 245 -15.50 6.91 -11.99
N ARG A 246 -15.46 5.87 -11.14
CA ARG A 246 -14.97 6.03 -9.78
C ARG A 246 -13.44 6.03 -9.79
N SER A 247 -12.84 7.13 -9.44
CA SER A 247 -11.43 7.46 -9.54
C SER A 247 -10.96 8.22 -8.30
N ARG A 248 -9.69 8.63 -8.29
CA ARG A 248 -9.07 9.35 -7.16
C ARG A 248 -8.54 10.69 -7.63
N GLU A 249 -8.64 11.69 -6.76
CA GLU A 249 -7.85 12.90 -6.80
C GLU A 249 -6.83 12.88 -5.68
N TYR A 250 -5.74 13.60 -5.86
CA TYR A 250 -4.62 13.71 -4.94
C TYR A 250 -4.49 15.14 -4.44
N ALA A 251 -4.18 15.28 -3.17
CA ALA A 251 -3.66 16.50 -2.58
C ALA A 251 -2.58 16.14 -1.57
N GLU A 252 -1.65 17.07 -1.29
CA GLU A 252 -0.61 16.86 -0.29
C GLU A 252 -0.38 18.10 0.56
N SER A 253 0.12 17.88 1.79
CA SER A 253 0.48 18.94 2.72
C SER A 253 1.57 18.46 3.67
N ALA A 254 2.48 19.34 4.08
CA ALA A 254 3.43 19.05 5.16
C ALA A 254 2.74 18.92 6.52
N ASP A 255 1.60 19.57 6.73
CA ASP A 255 0.80 19.49 7.96
C ASP A 255 -0.50 18.71 7.73
N PHE A 256 -0.79 17.77 8.65
CA PHE A 256 -1.99 16.95 8.56
C PHE A 256 -3.28 17.77 8.64
N ILE A 257 -3.35 18.75 9.53
CA ILE A 257 -4.55 19.60 9.66
C ILE A 257 -4.59 20.67 8.56
N GLY A 258 -3.42 21.25 8.21
CA GLY A 258 -3.30 22.25 7.15
C GLY A 258 -3.68 21.73 5.77
N GLY A 259 -3.55 20.43 5.54
CA GLY A 259 -4.02 19.76 4.32
C GLY A 259 -5.52 19.80 4.10
N ALA A 260 -6.30 20.28 5.07
CA ALA A 260 -7.75 20.42 4.95
C ALA A 260 -8.20 21.40 3.84
N SER A 261 -7.38 22.34 3.42
CA SER A 261 -7.69 23.30 2.34
C SER A 261 -7.77 22.63 0.96
N LEU A 262 -6.92 21.63 0.71
CA LEU A 262 -6.84 20.85 -0.55
C LEU A 262 -6.70 21.73 -1.81
N GLU A 263 -6.01 22.87 -1.73
CA GLU A 263 -5.89 23.83 -2.83
C GLU A 263 -5.06 23.30 -4.01
N ASN A 264 -4.12 22.36 -3.74
CA ASN A 264 -3.28 21.73 -4.76
C ASN A 264 -3.86 20.40 -5.30
N ARG A 265 -5.16 20.22 -5.23
CA ARG A 265 -5.88 19.02 -5.65
C ARG A 265 -5.79 18.77 -7.15
N VAL A 266 -5.38 17.56 -7.54
CA VAL A 266 -5.23 17.14 -8.93
C VAL A 266 -5.93 15.82 -9.20
N LYS A 267 -6.37 15.58 -10.44
CA LYS A 267 -6.83 14.29 -10.90
C LYS A 267 -5.64 13.32 -10.85
N TRP A 268 -5.87 12.10 -10.36
CA TRP A 268 -4.77 11.23 -10.01
C TRP A 268 -4.97 9.80 -10.51
N MET A 269 -5.37 8.86 -9.68
CA MET A 269 -5.43 7.44 -9.99
C MET A 269 -6.81 6.97 -10.41
N ARG A 270 -6.85 5.97 -11.30
CA ARG A 270 -8.05 5.31 -11.80
C ARG A 270 -7.79 3.85 -12.12
N ALA A 271 -8.83 3.07 -12.37
CA ALA A 271 -8.71 1.79 -13.05
C ALA A 271 -8.32 2.02 -14.52
N ASP A 272 -7.73 1.02 -15.16
CA ASP A 272 -7.33 1.06 -16.56
C ASP A 272 -7.93 -0.11 -17.37
N ASN A 273 -7.69 -0.15 -18.67
CA ASN A 273 -8.25 -1.15 -19.57
C ASN A 273 -7.73 -2.59 -19.35
N ARG A 274 -6.73 -2.77 -18.48
CA ARG A 274 -6.23 -4.10 -18.05
C ARG A 274 -6.98 -4.60 -16.83
N ASP A 275 -7.69 -3.73 -16.09
CA ASP A 275 -8.55 -4.16 -14.98
C ASP A 275 -9.80 -4.85 -15.55
N LEU A 276 -10.05 -6.10 -15.14
CA LEU A 276 -11.13 -6.91 -15.68
C LEU A 276 -12.39 -6.84 -14.81
N PRO A 277 -13.58 -6.86 -15.42
CA PRO A 277 -14.83 -7.01 -14.68
C PRO A 277 -14.91 -8.40 -14.03
N SER A 278 -15.69 -8.53 -12.97
CA SER A 278 -15.87 -9.82 -12.29
C SER A 278 -16.55 -10.83 -13.21
N PRO A 279 -16.00 -12.04 -13.36
CA PRO A 279 -16.66 -13.14 -14.07
C PRO A 279 -18.05 -13.50 -13.50
N CYS A 280 -18.29 -13.21 -12.23
CA CYS A 280 -19.60 -13.43 -11.60
C CYS A 280 -20.75 -12.73 -12.29
N HIS A 281 -20.50 -11.65 -13.04
CA HIS A 281 -21.51 -10.95 -13.83
C HIS A 281 -22.09 -11.82 -14.95
N ILE A 282 -21.22 -12.57 -15.64
CA ILE A 282 -21.62 -13.41 -16.77
C ILE A 282 -22.56 -14.52 -16.30
N TYR A 283 -22.30 -15.06 -15.11
CA TYR A 283 -23.11 -16.15 -14.54
C TYR A 283 -24.41 -15.65 -13.87
N ALA A 284 -24.36 -14.46 -13.27
CA ALA A 284 -25.53 -13.91 -12.59
C ALA A 284 -26.55 -13.28 -13.55
N PHE A 285 -26.11 -12.90 -14.76
CA PHE A 285 -26.94 -12.13 -15.70
C PHE A 285 -26.66 -12.54 -17.16
N PRO A 286 -26.92 -13.81 -17.52
CA PRO A 286 -26.61 -14.34 -18.85
C PRO A 286 -27.37 -13.64 -20.00
N GLU A 287 -28.50 -12.99 -19.69
CA GLU A 287 -29.30 -12.25 -20.69
C GLU A 287 -28.69 -10.90 -21.08
N ARG A 288 -27.75 -10.37 -20.30
CA ARG A 288 -27.12 -9.08 -20.57
C ARG A 288 -25.97 -9.24 -21.57
N LYS A 289 -26.16 -8.75 -22.78
CA LYS A 289 -25.12 -8.72 -23.82
C LYS A 289 -24.19 -7.53 -23.63
N GLY A 290 -22.87 -7.76 -23.71
CA GLY A 290 -21.83 -6.72 -23.65
C GLY A 290 -21.15 -6.56 -22.28
N PRO A 291 -20.18 -5.66 -22.16
CA PRO A 291 -19.49 -5.39 -20.92
C PRO A 291 -20.49 -4.84 -19.89
N LEU A 292 -20.69 -5.60 -18.83
CA LEU A 292 -21.73 -5.34 -17.83
C LEU A 292 -21.35 -4.22 -16.85
N PHE A 293 -20.05 -4.02 -16.66
CA PHE A 293 -19.49 -3.05 -15.73
C PHE A 293 -18.06 -2.69 -16.13
N LYS A 294 -17.78 -1.39 -16.22
CA LYS A 294 -16.40 -0.92 -16.38
C LYS A 294 -15.73 -0.91 -15.00
N PRO A 295 -14.64 -1.63 -14.78
CA PRO A 295 -13.92 -1.62 -13.52
C PRO A 295 -13.59 -0.19 -13.06
N ALA A 296 -13.62 0.03 -11.75
CA ALA A 296 -13.42 1.35 -11.18
C ALA A 296 -12.50 1.29 -9.95
N LEU A 297 -11.70 2.33 -9.72
CA LEU A 297 -10.87 2.43 -8.53
C LEU A 297 -11.72 2.88 -7.34
N TYR A 298 -12.10 1.91 -6.51
CA TYR A 298 -12.99 2.15 -5.38
C TYR A 298 -12.30 2.86 -4.23
N ASN A 299 -11.08 2.43 -3.89
CA ASN A 299 -10.22 3.01 -2.86
C ASN A 299 -8.74 2.81 -3.20
N LEU A 300 -7.88 3.65 -2.63
CA LEU A 300 -6.43 3.50 -2.66
C LEU A 300 -5.89 3.87 -1.27
N ASP A 301 -5.35 2.87 -0.59
CA ASP A 301 -4.55 3.03 0.63
C ASP A 301 -3.07 2.88 0.27
N ALA A 302 -2.20 3.64 0.93
CA ALA A 302 -0.75 3.54 0.75
C ALA A 302 -0.01 3.68 2.07
N VAL A 303 1.15 3.05 2.16
CA VAL A 303 2.04 3.09 3.33
C VAL A 303 3.50 2.94 2.89
N ALA A 304 4.43 3.52 3.61
CA ALA A 304 5.85 3.32 3.33
C ALA A 304 6.27 1.90 3.76
N TYR A 305 6.89 1.16 2.83
CA TYR A 305 7.45 -0.15 3.08
C TYR A 305 8.84 -0.24 2.46
N GLU A 306 9.84 -0.54 3.29
CA GLU A 306 11.24 -0.56 2.93
C GLU A 306 11.67 0.70 2.17
N SER A 307 12.02 0.62 0.91
CA SER A 307 12.50 1.73 0.09
C SER A 307 11.42 2.37 -0.81
N LEU A 308 10.13 2.09 -0.60
CA LEU A 308 9.07 2.55 -1.51
C LEU A 308 7.73 2.73 -0.81
N MET A 309 6.77 3.35 -1.50
CA MET A 309 5.37 3.36 -1.07
C MET A 309 4.67 2.13 -1.64
N LEU A 310 4.24 1.22 -0.74
CA LEU A 310 3.34 0.12 -1.04
C LEU A 310 1.90 0.64 -1.06
N SER A 311 1.10 0.24 -2.04
CA SER A 311 -0.32 0.57 -2.07
C SER A 311 -1.21 -0.62 -2.38
N ILE A 312 -2.45 -0.53 -1.92
CA ILE A 312 -3.54 -1.42 -2.32
C ILE A 312 -4.57 -0.62 -3.10
N PHE A 313 -4.75 -1.01 -4.35
CA PHE A 313 -5.82 -0.57 -5.22
C PHE A 313 -7.02 -1.49 -5.00
N THR A 314 -8.06 -0.99 -4.35
CA THR A 314 -9.34 -1.70 -4.24
C THR A 314 -10.11 -1.49 -5.54
N ILE A 315 -10.08 -2.48 -6.42
CA ILE A 315 -10.75 -2.43 -7.72
C ILE A 315 -12.16 -2.96 -7.61
N MET A 316 -13.14 -2.11 -7.92
CA MET A 316 -14.54 -2.50 -8.05
C MET A 316 -14.74 -3.13 -9.43
N GLN A 317 -15.06 -4.39 -9.44
CA GLN A 317 -15.29 -5.18 -10.64
C GLN A 317 -16.78 -5.29 -11.01
N GLY A 318 -17.65 -4.72 -10.17
CA GLY A 318 -19.11 -4.78 -10.32
C GLY A 318 -19.76 -5.89 -9.48
N PRO A 319 -21.08 -6.11 -9.64
CA PRO A 319 -22.01 -5.27 -10.39
C PRO A 319 -22.27 -3.92 -9.72
N GLU A 320 -22.99 -3.04 -10.43
CA GLU A 320 -23.45 -1.77 -9.87
C GLU A 320 -24.41 -1.98 -8.70
N ASN A 321 -24.44 -1.04 -7.76
CA ASN A 321 -25.31 -1.12 -6.58
C ASN A 321 -26.77 -1.40 -6.92
N ASN A 322 -27.32 -0.72 -7.93
CA ASN A 322 -28.71 -0.90 -8.34
C ASN A 322 -29.00 -2.32 -8.83
N TYR A 323 -28.00 -2.94 -9.42
CA TYR A 323 -28.11 -4.31 -9.90
C TYR A 323 -28.06 -5.31 -8.73
N CYS A 324 -27.14 -5.12 -7.78
CA CYS A 324 -27.12 -5.89 -6.54
C CYS A 324 -28.43 -5.79 -5.78
N LYS A 325 -29.08 -4.61 -5.79
CA LYS A 325 -30.37 -4.38 -5.12
C LYS A 325 -31.52 -5.17 -5.73
N GLY A 326 -31.52 -5.36 -7.04
CA GLY A 326 -32.59 -6.07 -7.75
C GLY A 326 -32.41 -7.60 -7.78
N ASN A 327 -31.22 -8.12 -7.49
CA ASN A 327 -30.84 -9.51 -7.74
C ASN A 327 -30.11 -10.12 -6.55
N SER A 328 -30.81 -10.27 -5.43
CA SER A 328 -30.29 -10.98 -4.26
C SER A 328 -30.06 -12.47 -4.60
N PRO A 329 -28.98 -13.10 -4.14
CA PRO A 329 -27.92 -12.59 -3.24
C PRO A 329 -26.58 -12.34 -3.95
N VAL A 330 -26.54 -11.52 -4.99
CA VAL A 330 -25.29 -11.23 -5.72
C VAL A 330 -24.48 -10.17 -4.98
N PRO A 331 -23.30 -10.51 -4.45
CA PRO A 331 -22.47 -9.53 -3.76
C PRO A 331 -21.83 -8.54 -4.74
N LYS A 332 -21.67 -7.31 -4.30
CA LYS A 332 -20.74 -6.37 -4.92
C LYS A 332 -19.33 -6.93 -4.85
N MET A 333 -18.60 -6.87 -5.95
CA MET A 333 -17.25 -7.42 -6.00
C MET A 333 -16.22 -6.29 -5.99
N THR A 334 -15.37 -6.26 -4.98
CA THR A 334 -14.10 -5.54 -4.98
C THR A 334 -13.00 -6.50 -4.57
N GLU A 335 -11.83 -6.38 -5.19
CA GLU A 335 -10.66 -7.17 -4.88
C GLU A 335 -9.46 -6.25 -4.65
N LEU A 336 -8.43 -6.76 -3.98
CA LEU A 336 -7.27 -5.99 -3.55
C LEU A 336 -6.11 -6.26 -4.50
N HIS A 337 -5.61 -5.20 -5.14
CA HIS A 337 -4.54 -5.26 -6.13
C HIS A 337 -3.33 -4.45 -5.66
N LEU A 338 -2.13 -4.91 -6.00
CA LEU A 338 -0.88 -4.23 -5.65
C LEU A 338 -0.63 -2.99 -6.51
N GLY A 339 0.03 -2.02 -5.90
CA GLY A 339 0.68 -0.90 -6.56
C GLY A 339 1.92 -0.46 -5.77
N PHE A 340 2.92 0.04 -6.48
CA PHE A 340 4.20 0.46 -5.90
C PHE A 340 4.60 1.82 -6.46
N SER A 341 5.18 2.67 -5.60
CA SER A 341 5.66 3.98 -6.03
C SER A 341 7.00 4.31 -5.38
N ARG A 342 7.93 4.82 -6.18
CA ARG A 342 9.25 5.26 -5.72
C ARG A 342 9.35 6.78 -5.56
N ASP A 343 8.30 7.51 -5.93
CA ASP A 343 8.18 8.95 -5.76
C ASP A 343 6.97 9.38 -4.92
N GLY A 344 6.08 8.43 -4.57
CA GLY A 344 4.88 8.67 -3.77
C GLY A 344 3.70 9.27 -4.54
N PHE A 345 3.85 9.49 -5.86
CA PHE A 345 2.80 10.03 -6.71
C PHE A 345 2.44 9.10 -7.89
N HIS A 346 3.43 8.62 -8.64
CA HIS A 346 3.23 7.69 -9.74
C HIS A 346 3.33 6.25 -9.24
N PHE A 347 2.31 5.44 -9.52
CA PHE A 347 2.25 4.05 -9.06
C PHE A 347 2.32 3.07 -10.24
N SER A 348 3.29 2.17 -10.20
CA SER A 348 3.34 0.98 -11.06
C SER A 348 2.43 -0.12 -10.50
N ARG A 349 1.85 -0.94 -11.37
CA ARG A 349 0.99 -2.07 -11.02
C ARG A 349 1.40 -3.31 -11.83
N PRO A 350 1.24 -4.53 -11.29
CA PRO A 350 1.43 -5.76 -12.08
C PRO A 350 0.65 -5.71 -13.39
N ASN A 351 1.30 -6.07 -14.50
CA ASN A 351 0.72 -5.91 -15.84
C ASN A 351 -0.54 -6.75 -16.09
N ASP A 352 -0.62 -7.93 -15.45
CA ASP A 352 -1.75 -8.86 -15.58
C ASP A 352 -2.98 -8.43 -14.76
N ARG A 353 -2.84 -7.41 -13.89
CA ARG A 353 -3.90 -6.95 -12.99
C ARG A 353 -4.52 -8.07 -12.16
N SER A 354 -3.79 -9.16 -11.91
CA SER A 354 -4.26 -10.22 -11.03
C SER A 354 -4.48 -9.67 -9.61
N PRO A 355 -5.58 -10.05 -8.93
CA PRO A 355 -5.79 -9.65 -7.56
C PRO A 355 -4.75 -10.28 -6.63
N PHE A 356 -4.16 -9.45 -5.76
CA PHE A 356 -3.24 -9.86 -4.72
C PHE A 356 -3.95 -10.62 -3.59
N ILE A 357 -5.11 -10.11 -3.16
CA ILE A 357 -6.03 -10.80 -2.27
C ILE A 357 -7.38 -10.87 -2.99
N PRO A 358 -7.72 -12.03 -3.58
CA PRO A 358 -8.99 -12.22 -4.27
C PRO A 358 -10.16 -12.38 -3.29
N ALA A 359 -11.36 -12.03 -3.71
CA ALA A 359 -12.58 -12.36 -2.99
C ALA A 359 -12.83 -13.87 -2.99
N GLY A 360 -13.50 -14.37 -1.93
CA GLY A 360 -13.86 -15.80 -1.82
C GLY A 360 -14.89 -16.25 -2.85
N ARG A 361 -15.75 -15.31 -3.30
CA ARG A 361 -16.79 -15.46 -4.36
C ARG A 361 -17.89 -16.49 -4.06
N GLN A 362 -17.59 -17.54 -3.30
CA GLN A 362 -18.53 -18.60 -3.00
C GLN A 362 -19.47 -18.23 -1.83
N ALA A 363 -20.73 -18.63 -1.93
CA ALA A 363 -21.68 -18.51 -0.82
C ALA A 363 -21.17 -19.29 0.41
N GLY A 364 -21.28 -18.67 1.59
CA GLY A 364 -20.79 -19.24 2.85
C GLY A 364 -19.36 -18.85 3.23
N THR A 365 -18.56 -18.26 2.32
CA THR A 365 -17.26 -17.72 2.70
C THR A 365 -17.42 -16.36 3.38
N TRP A 366 -16.64 -16.11 4.45
CA TRP A 366 -16.73 -14.88 5.24
C TRP A 366 -16.31 -13.63 4.44
N ASP A 367 -15.45 -13.81 3.44
CA ASP A 367 -14.91 -12.78 2.55
C ASP A 367 -15.42 -12.95 1.10
N ARG A 368 -16.68 -13.33 0.97
CA ARG A 368 -17.33 -13.62 -0.30
C ARG A 368 -17.15 -12.54 -1.34
N GLY A 369 -17.22 -11.26 -0.93
CA GLY A 369 -17.06 -10.11 -1.81
C GLY A 369 -16.76 -8.84 -1.04
N TYR A 370 -16.69 -7.71 -1.74
CA TYR A 370 -16.55 -6.37 -1.22
C TYR A 370 -15.37 -6.21 -0.25
N LEU A 371 -14.18 -6.69 -0.70
CA LEU A 371 -12.97 -6.61 0.10
C LEU A 371 -12.46 -5.17 0.23
N HIS A 372 -11.86 -4.84 1.39
CA HIS A 372 -11.17 -3.58 1.63
C HIS A 372 -9.88 -3.81 2.41
N SER A 373 -8.86 -3.02 2.07
CA SER A 373 -7.62 -2.91 2.84
C SER A 373 -7.84 -2.07 4.10
N ASN A 374 -6.76 -1.85 4.83
CA ASN A 374 -6.67 -0.91 5.93
C ASN A 374 -5.51 0.07 5.69
N ALA A 375 -5.47 1.17 6.46
CA ALA A 375 -4.52 2.26 6.26
C ALA A 375 -3.04 1.84 6.44
N ALA A 376 -2.76 0.84 7.27
CA ALA A 376 -1.40 0.31 7.48
C ALA A 376 -0.98 -0.73 6.44
N ILE A 377 -1.93 -1.24 5.65
CA ILE A 377 -1.79 -2.29 4.66
C ILE A 377 -1.30 -3.62 5.26
N CYS A 378 -0.09 -3.68 5.80
CA CYS A 378 0.47 -4.90 6.38
C CYS A 378 1.30 -4.64 7.63
N LEU A 379 1.59 -5.70 8.37
CA LEU A 379 2.47 -5.77 9.52
C LEU A 379 3.64 -6.68 9.19
N VAL A 380 4.81 -6.42 9.76
CA VAL A 380 6.00 -7.25 9.63
C VAL A 380 6.13 -8.10 10.88
N ILE A 381 5.91 -9.40 10.77
CA ILE A 381 5.96 -10.33 11.91
C ILE A 381 6.86 -11.51 11.51
N GLY A 382 8.02 -11.61 12.12
CA GLY A 382 9.06 -12.57 11.73
C GLY A 382 9.46 -12.39 10.26
N ASP A 383 9.49 -13.48 9.54
CA ASP A 383 9.87 -13.53 8.12
C ASP A 383 8.67 -13.32 7.16
N GLU A 384 7.55 -12.83 7.67
CA GLU A 384 6.32 -12.67 6.89
C GLU A 384 5.73 -11.26 6.98
N LEU A 385 5.00 -10.89 5.93
CA LEU A 385 4.09 -9.77 5.89
C LEU A 385 2.67 -10.28 6.13
N TRP A 386 1.95 -9.65 7.06
CA TRP A 386 0.59 -9.99 7.42
C TRP A 386 -0.34 -8.85 7.02
N PHE A 387 -1.34 -9.16 6.20
CA PHE A 387 -2.27 -8.21 5.60
C PHE A 387 -3.65 -8.35 6.26
N PRO A 388 -3.99 -7.49 7.25
CA PRO A 388 -5.36 -7.42 7.74
C PRO A 388 -6.27 -6.85 6.65
N TYR A 389 -7.39 -7.51 6.36
CA TYR A 389 -8.34 -7.01 5.38
C TYR A 389 -9.79 -7.24 5.83
N THR A 390 -10.67 -6.40 5.31
CA THR A 390 -12.11 -6.51 5.49
C THR A 390 -12.70 -7.38 4.39
N GLY A 391 -13.53 -8.34 4.76
CA GLY A 391 -14.36 -9.10 3.83
C GLY A 391 -15.82 -9.11 4.27
N PHE A 392 -16.74 -9.18 3.31
CA PHE A 392 -18.17 -9.26 3.54
C PHE A 392 -18.69 -10.63 3.11
N ALA A 393 -19.32 -11.37 4.04
CA ALA A 393 -19.94 -12.65 3.76
C ALA A 393 -21.21 -12.50 2.90
N GLY A 394 -21.82 -11.32 2.96
CA GLY A 394 -23.16 -11.11 2.43
C GLY A 394 -24.22 -11.80 3.29
N GLY A 395 -25.48 -11.70 2.88
CA GLY A 395 -26.61 -12.32 3.59
C GLY A 395 -27.86 -12.33 2.73
N THR A 396 -28.85 -13.09 3.19
CA THR A 396 -30.17 -13.19 2.55
C THR A 396 -31.24 -12.32 3.23
N ASN A 397 -30.89 -11.70 4.36
CA ASN A 397 -31.85 -10.89 5.12
C ASN A 397 -31.99 -9.50 4.52
N THR A 398 -33.13 -9.26 3.87
CA THR A 398 -33.46 -8.01 3.17
C THR A 398 -34.23 -6.99 4.03
N ASN A 399 -34.43 -7.27 5.32
CA ASN A 399 -35.29 -6.47 6.18
C ASN A 399 -34.61 -5.21 6.75
N ARG A 400 -33.36 -4.93 6.40
CA ARG A 400 -32.61 -3.78 6.89
C ARG A 400 -32.45 -2.73 5.81
N ASN A 401 -32.66 -1.47 6.17
CA ASN A 401 -32.67 -0.34 5.22
C ASN A 401 -31.36 -0.16 4.43
N ASP A 402 -30.21 -0.54 5.02
CA ASP A 402 -28.88 -0.41 4.40
C ASP A 402 -28.42 -1.67 3.70
N ASP A 403 -29.13 -2.76 3.90
CA ASP A 403 -28.74 -4.10 3.47
C ASP A 403 -29.71 -4.64 2.44
N VAL A 404 -29.98 -3.82 1.45
CA VAL A 404 -30.81 -4.25 0.33
C VAL A 404 -30.09 -5.43 -0.32
N ASN A 405 -30.70 -6.62 -0.23
CA ASN A 405 -30.19 -7.93 -0.69
C ASN A 405 -28.92 -8.48 0.03
N GLY A 406 -28.58 -7.98 1.21
CA GLY A 406 -27.52 -8.54 2.04
C GLY A 406 -26.08 -8.32 1.56
N MET A 407 -25.83 -7.45 0.56
CA MET A 407 -24.49 -7.28 0.01
C MET A 407 -23.48 -6.65 0.98
N TYR A 408 -23.96 -5.95 1.99
CA TYR A 408 -23.12 -5.29 3.01
C TYR A 408 -23.20 -6.00 4.38
N ALA A 409 -23.71 -7.22 4.42
CA ALA A 409 -23.90 -7.95 5.66
C ALA A 409 -22.66 -8.72 6.11
N ASN A 410 -22.55 -8.88 7.45
CA ASN A 410 -21.57 -9.73 8.11
C ASN A 410 -20.12 -9.45 7.69
N ALA A 411 -19.73 -8.17 7.78
CA ALA A 411 -18.34 -7.79 7.54
C ALA A 411 -17.45 -8.18 8.72
N SER A 412 -16.32 -8.78 8.41
CA SER A 412 -15.33 -9.26 9.38
C SER A 412 -13.92 -8.89 8.94
N MET A 413 -12.95 -8.94 9.86
CA MET A 413 -11.54 -8.84 9.54
C MET A 413 -10.88 -10.22 9.57
N GLY A 414 -10.08 -10.52 8.57
CA GLY A 414 -9.18 -11.65 8.51
C GLY A 414 -7.81 -11.24 8.00
N PHE A 415 -6.95 -12.22 7.83
CA PHE A 415 -5.57 -12.02 7.41
C PHE A 415 -5.22 -12.80 6.16
N ALA A 416 -4.37 -12.20 5.35
CA ALA A 416 -3.54 -12.90 4.38
C ALA A 416 -2.07 -12.69 4.74
N ARG A 417 -1.19 -13.56 4.29
CA ARG A 417 0.25 -13.50 4.58
C ARG A 417 1.09 -13.72 3.33
N LEU A 418 2.29 -13.19 3.36
CA LEU A 418 3.27 -13.30 2.29
C LEU A 418 4.67 -13.38 2.92
N ARG A 419 5.63 -14.03 2.26
CA ARG A 419 7.04 -13.89 2.60
C ARG A 419 7.42 -12.40 2.69
N ARG A 420 8.27 -11.99 3.63
CA ARG A 420 8.84 -10.64 3.67
C ARG A 420 9.44 -10.29 2.31
N ASP A 421 9.13 -9.10 1.76
CA ASP A 421 9.49 -8.63 0.42
C ASP A 421 8.92 -9.46 -0.75
N GLY A 422 8.13 -10.47 -0.47
CA GLY A 422 7.71 -11.51 -1.40
C GLY A 422 6.68 -11.11 -2.46
N PHE A 423 6.46 -9.83 -2.73
CA PHE A 423 5.49 -9.36 -3.73
C PHE A 423 5.82 -9.84 -5.15
N ALA A 424 7.11 -9.81 -5.48
CA ALA A 424 7.66 -10.32 -6.73
C ALA A 424 9.04 -10.90 -6.50
N SER A 425 9.43 -11.89 -7.30
CA SER A 425 10.78 -12.41 -7.38
C SER A 425 11.30 -12.34 -8.81
N MET A 426 12.62 -12.23 -8.95
CA MET A 426 13.33 -12.47 -10.19
C MET A 426 13.79 -13.93 -10.16
N ASP A 427 13.22 -14.75 -11.04
CA ASP A 427 13.35 -16.21 -11.01
C ASP A 427 14.38 -16.69 -12.03
N ALA A 428 15.33 -17.50 -11.58
CA ALA A 428 16.23 -18.30 -12.40
C ALA A 428 15.74 -19.75 -12.40
N GLY A 429 15.67 -20.36 -13.57
CA GLY A 429 15.37 -21.79 -13.74
C GLY A 429 16.61 -22.68 -13.60
N GLN A 430 16.59 -23.84 -14.28
CA GLN A 430 17.71 -24.81 -14.26
C GLN A 430 18.97 -24.28 -14.94
N ASP A 431 18.80 -23.44 -15.97
CA ASP A 431 19.91 -22.77 -16.63
C ASP A 431 20.34 -21.54 -15.85
N GLU A 432 21.63 -21.20 -16.00
CA GLU A 432 22.18 -19.99 -15.39
C GLU A 432 21.49 -18.74 -15.96
N ALA A 433 21.02 -17.90 -15.05
CA ALA A 433 20.39 -16.63 -15.40
C ALA A 433 21.05 -15.47 -14.66
N THR A 434 21.02 -14.29 -15.25
CA THR A 434 21.68 -13.09 -14.74
C THR A 434 20.71 -11.94 -14.58
N LEU A 435 21.03 -11.06 -13.61
CA LEU A 435 20.39 -9.75 -13.44
C LEU A 435 21.48 -8.73 -13.14
N THR A 436 21.59 -7.71 -13.99
CA THR A 436 22.50 -6.57 -13.78
C THR A 436 21.71 -5.33 -13.42
N THR A 437 22.09 -4.68 -12.32
CA THR A 437 21.43 -3.45 -11.90
C THR A 437 21.87 -2.25 -12.73
N ARG A 438 21.05 -1.19 -12.73
CA ARG A 438 21.49 0.16 -13.12
C ARG A 438 22.62 0.63 -12.18
N PRO A 439 23.33 1.71 -12.52
CA PRO A 439 24.30 2.29 -11.58
C PRO A 439 23.64 2.65 -10.25
N LEU A 440 24.19 2.15 -9.16
CA LEU A 440 23.75 2.37 -7.79
C LEU A 440 24.80 3.16 -7.03
N VAL A 441 24.39 3.97 -6.06
CA VAL A 441 25.29 4.60 -5.08
C VAL A 441 24.70 4.46 -3.69
N PHE A 442 25.58 4.17 -2.73
CA PHE A 442 25.26 4.05 -1.31
C PHE A 442 26.37 4.69 -0.47
N THR A 443 26.05 5.08 0.76
CA THR A 443 26.95 5.81 1.66
C THR A 443 27.11 5.16 3.03
N ARG A 444 26.47 3.99 3.23
CA ARG A 444 26.47 3.25 4.50
C ARG A 444 26.38 1.74 4.28
N GLY A 445 26.71 1.00 5.32
CA GLY A 445 26.76 -0.45 5.29
C GLY A 445 28.09 -0.98 4.72
N ASP A 446 28.62 -2.00 5.34
CA ASP A 446 29.87 -2.67 4.96
C ASP A 446 29.62 -4.03 4.31
N ARG A 447 28.34 -4.43 4.18
CA ARG A 447 27.90 -5.72 3.63
C ARG A 447 26.72 -5.56 2.69
N LEU A 448 26.66 -6.46 1.71
CA LEU A 448 25.51 -6.64 0.84
C LEU A 448 24.65 -7.80 1.38
N TRP A 449 23.40 -7.51 1.67
CA TRP A 449 22.41 -8.46 2.14
C TRP A 449 21.39 -8.79 1.05
N VAL A 450 20.81 -9.97 1.14
CA VAL A 450 19.82 -10.45 0.16
C VAL A 450 18.67 -11.19 0.84
N ASN A 451 17.47 -11.03 0.27
CA ASN A 451 16.30 -11.89 0.48
C ASN A 451 16.17 -12.78 -0.75
N ALA A 452 16.41 -14.07 -0.60
CA ALA A 452 16.34 -15.04 -1.69
C ALA A 452 15.89 -16.42 -1.21
N ASN A 453 15.33 -17.19 -2.13
CA ASN A 453 15.15 -18.63 -1.98
C ASN A 453 16.04 -19.32 -3.02
N ALA A 454 17.21 -19.76 -2.59
CA ALA A 454 18.20 -20.49 -3.39
C ALA A 454 18.40 -21.92 -2.86
N ALA A 455 17.46 -22.47 -2.09
CA ALA A 455 17.60 -23.79 -1.46
C ALA A 455 17.70 -24.94 -2.47
N GLY A 456 17.24 -24.77 -3.71
CA GLY A 456 17.36 -25.75 -4.80
C GLY A 456 18.55 -25.51 -5.72
N GLY A 457 19.25 -24.37 -5.57
CA GLY A 457 20.26 -23.94 -6.52
C GLY A 457 21.36 -23.09 -5.92
N SER A 458 21.67 -21.97 -6.55
CA SER A 458 22.73 -21.07 -6.11
C SER A 458 22.49 -19.64 -6.54
N LEU A 459 22.95 -18.69 -5.72
CA LEU A 459 22.96 -17.28 -6.03
C LEU A 459 24.33 -16.70 -5.68
N CYS A 460 25.02 -16.14 -6.67
CA CYS A 460 26.25 -15.37 -6.51
C CYS A 460 26.03 -13.94 -6.99
N VAL A 461 26.93 -13.05 -6.59
CA VAL A 461 26.95 -11.67 -7.04
C VAL A 461 28.36 -11.18 -7.25
N GLU A 462 28.58 -10.37 -8.27
CA GLU A 462 29.80 -9.59 -8.43
C GLU A 462 29.47 -8.11 -8.52
N VAL A 463 30.44 -7.30 -8.11
CA VAL A 463 30.32 -5.84 -8.18
C VAL A 463 31.11 -5.34 -9.37
N LEU A 464 30.45 -4.55 -10.21
CA LEU A 464 31.02 -3.97 -11.41
C LEU A 464 31.15 -2.45 -11.24
N ASP A 465 32.13 -1.87 -11.90
CA ASP A 465 32.15 -0.43 -12.13
C ASP A 465 31.04 0.01 -13.13
N THR A 466 30.97 1.30 -13.43
CA THR A 466 29.98 1.83 -14.38
C THR A 466 30.17 1.36 -15.83
N ASN A 467 31.38 0.89 -16.17
CA ASN A 467 31.73 0.35 -17.49
C ASN A 467 31.47 -1.17 -17.60
N GLY A 468 31.03 -1.80 -16.50
CA GLY A 468 30.77 -3.24 -16.44
C GLY A 468 31.99 -4.10 -16.16
N ILE A 469 33.09 -3.51 -15.66
CA ILE A 469 34.33 -4.21 -15.30
C ILE A 469 34.24 -4.65 -13.83
N PRO A 470 34.51 -5.92 -13.49
CA PRO A 470 34.51 -6.38 -12.10
C PRO A 470 35.51 -5.62 -11.24
N ILE A 471 35.06 -5.16 -10.08
CA ILE A 471 35.90 -4.47 -9.10
C ILE A 471 36.76 -5.50 -8.36
N PRO A 472 38.08 -5.30 -8.26
CA PRO A 472 39.00 -6.24 -7.54
C PRO A 472 38.52 -6.51 -6.11
N GLY A 473 38.48 -7.80 -5.73
CA GLY A 473 37.99 -8.25 -4.42
C GLY A 473 36.47 -8.50 -4.35
N PHE A 474 35.71 -8.21 -5.43
CA PHE A 474 34.27 -8.42 -5.50
C PHE A 474 33.85 -9.25 -6.72
N GLY A 475 34.77 -9.98 -7.31
CA GLY A 475 34.50 -10.80 -8.49
C GLY A 475 33.69 -12.06 -8.17
N LEU A 476 33.06 -12.62 -9.19
CA LEU A 476 32.22 -13.81 -9.09
C LEU A 476 32.98 -15.04 -8.56
N ALA A 477 34.26 -15.21 -8.95
CA ALA A 477 35.10 -16.34 -8.53
C ALA A 477 35.40 -16.35 -7.03
N ASP A 478 35.38 -15.19 -6.38
CA ASP A 478 35.60 -15.03 -4.95
C ASP A 478 34.31 -15.02 -4.14
N CYS A 479 33.15 -14.83 -4.77
CA CYS A 479 31.84 -14.84 -4.11
C CYS A 479 31.51 -16.24 -3.60
N GLU A 480 31.11 -16.35 -2.33
CA GLU A 480 30.54 -17.57 -1.77
C GLU A 480 29.06 -17.65 -2.12
N ALA A 481 28.65 -18.76 -2.74
CA ALA A 481 27.30 -18.92 -3.19
C ALA A 481 26.29 -19.02 -2.03
N VAL A 482 25.25 -18.22 -2.09
CA VAL A 482 24.07 -18.38 -1.23
C VAL A 482 23.25 -19.55 -1.78
N ALA A 483 23.00 -20.58 -0.94
CA ALA A 483 22.24 -21.79 -1.27
C ALA A 483 21.15 -22.05 -0.21
N ALA A 484 20.57 -21.01 0.37
CA ALA A 484 19.57 -21.09 1.42
C ALA A 484 18.27 -20.41 1.03
N ASN A 485 17.16 -20.80 1.67
CA ASN A 485 15.93 -20.05 1.68
C ASN A 485 15.94 -19.13 2.91
N SER A 486 16.26 -17.85 2.72
CA SER A 486 16.37 -16.89 3.81
C SER A 486 15.86 -15.51 3.38
N VAL A 487 15.20 -14.83 4.29
CA VAL A 487 14.78 -13.43 4.09
C VAL A 487 15.88 -12.43 4.42
N LYS A 488 17.04 -12.92 4.93
CA LYS A 488 18.15 -12.09 5.38
C LYS A 488 19.45 -12.90 5.40
N THR A 489 20.24 -12.80 4.34
CA THR A 489 21.55 -13.45 4.22
C THR A 489 22.55 -12.44 3.67
N ALA A 490 23.72 -12.33 4.28
CA ALA A 490 24.81 -11.51 3.74
C ALA A 490 25.60 -12.30 2.70
N PHE A 491 26.00 -11.65 1.61
CA PHE A 491 27.02 -12.19 0.73
C PHE A 491 28.41 -12.10 1.38
N THR A 492 29.25 -13.08 1.10
CA THR A 492 30.65 -13.14 1.53
C THR A 492 31.54 -13.41 0.33
N TRP A 493 32.81 -12.95 0.43
CA TRP A 493 33.84 -13.17 -0.56
C TRP A 493 35.07 -13.77 0.12
N LYS A 494 35.72 -14.70 -0.52
CA LYS A 494 36.97 -15.35 -0.02
C LYS A 494 38.09 -14.33 0.19
N ARG A 495 38.10 -13.27 -0.60
CA ARG A 495 39.08 -12.18 -0.53
C ARG A 495 38.32 -10.85 -0.77
N GLY A 496 38.45 -9.90 0.13
CA GLY A 496 37.76 -8.60 0.01
C GLY A 496 36.34 -8.65 0.52
N GLY A 497 35.43 -7.92 -0.15
CA GLY A 497 34.01 -7.88 0.21
C GLY A 497 33.66 -6.80 1.21
N ASP A 498 34.53 -5.88 1.56
CA ASP A 498 34.24 -4.73 2.41
C ASP A 498 33.61 -3.60 1.57
N PHE A 499 32.30 -3.48 1.61
CA PHE A 499 31.55 -2.45 0.87
C PHE A 499 31.78 -1.03 1.37
N ALA A 500 32.35 -0.83 2.58
CA ALA A 500 32.70 0.51 3.05
C ALA A 500 33.72 1.19 2.13
N THR A 501 34.56 0.42 1.44
CA THR A 501 35.54 0.94 0.45
C THR A 501 34.89 1.49 -0.82
N LEU A 502 33.61 1.21 -1.05
CA LEU A 502 32.85 1.61 -2.24
C LEU A 502 31.83 2.74 -1.94
N HIS A 503 31.82 3.28 -0.71
CA HIS A 503 30.91 4.36 -0.35
C HIS A 503 31.08 5.56 -1.29
N GLY A 504 29.96 6.07 -1.80
CA GLY A 504 29.92 7.20 -2.73
C GLY A 504 30.38 6.89 -4.16
N CYS A 505 30.89 5.68 -4.42
CA CYS A 505 31.28 5.25 -5.76
C CYS A 505 30.08 4.65 -6.49
N PRO A 506 29.74 5.07 -7.72
CA PRO A 506 28.73 4.41 -8.53
C PRO A 506 29.19 3.01 -8.93
N ILE A 507 28.39 2.00 -8.59
CA ILE A 507 28.63 0.59 -8.90
C ILE A 507 27.42 -0.04 -9.58
N ARG A 508 27.60 -1.26 -10.14
CA ARG A 508 26.52 -2.15 -10.54
C ARG A 508 26.67 -3.48 -9.81
N LEU A 509 25.56 -4.13 -9.52
CA LEU A 509 25.52 -5.51 -9.04
C LEU A 509 25.12 -6.42 -10.20
N ARG A 510 25.87 -7.49 -10.45
CA ARG A 510 25.47 -8.55 -11.35
C ARG A 510 25.23 -9.83 -10.56
N PHE A 511 23.96 -10.18 -10.39
CA PHE A 511 23.53 -11.43 -9.78
C PHE A 511 23.58 -12.53 -10.83
N VAL A 512 24.09 -13.70 -10.44
CA VAL A 512 24.15 -14.93 -11.24
C VAL A 512 23.48 -16.04 -10.44
N ALA A 513 22.48 -16.68 -11.01
CA ALA A 513 21.63 -17.59 -10.25
C ALA A 513 21.21 -18.81 -11.07
N ARG A 514 20.92 -19.91 -10.35
CA ARG A 514 20.26 -21.13 -10.85
C ARG A 514 19.23 -21.57 -9.82
N GLU A 515 18.06 -22.06 -10.28
CA GLU A 515 16.96 -22.57 -9.42
C GLU A 515 16.73 -21.67 -8.20
N THR A 516 16.62 -20.37 -8.41
CA THR A 516 16.62 -19.34 -7.39
C THR A 516 15.51 -18.32 -7.62
N GLN A 517 14.93 -17.81 -6.53
CA GLN A 517 14.03 -16.67 -6.48
C GLN A 517 14.70 -15.53 -5.71
N LEU A 518 15.00 -14.42 -6.38
CA LEU A 518 15.61 -13.23 -5.80
C LEU A 518 14.53 -12.17 -5.56
N TYR A 519 14.30 -11.77 -4.28
CA TYR A 519 13.24 -10.84 -3.90
C TYR A 519 13.74 -9.41 -3.68
N ALA A 520 14.84 -9.25 -2.94
CA ALA A 520 15.37 -7.93 -2.59
C ALA A 520 16.86 -8.00 -2.22
N PHE A 521 17.53 -6.86 -2.28
CA PHE A 521 18.89 -6.66 -1.72
C PHE A 521 18.97 -5.34 -0.97
N TRP A 522 19.98 -5.17 -0.10
CA TRP A 522 20.27 -3.90 0.58
C TRP A 522 21.69 -3.88 1.14
N PHE A 523 22.18 -2.68 1.41
CA PHE A 523 23.45 -2.48 2.10
C PHE A 523 23.19 -2.18 3.58
N ALA A 524 23.91 -2.88 4.47
CA ALA A 524 23.81 -2.69 5.91
C ALA A 524 25.11 -3.12 6.61
N ASP A 525 25.21 -2.81 7.88
CA ASP A 525 26.26 -3.34 8.76
C ASP A 525 26.00 -4.81 9.14
N SER A 526 26.74 -5.32 10.13
CA SER A 526 26.62 -6.70 10.61
C SER A 526 25.24 -7.02 11.22
N SER A 527 24.45 -6.04 11.64
CA SER A 527 23.06 -6.24 12.11
C SER A 527 22.11 -6.62 10.96
N GLY A 528 22.44 -6.15 9.75
CA GLY A 528 21.61 -6.29 8.56
C GLY A 528 20.29 -5.50 8.64
N ALA A 529 20.22 -4.46 9.49
CA ALA A 529 19.09 -3.53 9.54
C ALA A 529 19.06 -2.69 8.26
N SER A 530 17.90 -2.67 7.58
CA SER A 530 17.78 -2.04 6.26
C SER A 530 17.64 -0.52 6.33
N CYS A 531 17.32 0.03 7.50
CA CYS A 531 16.82 1.40 7.72
C CYS A 531 15.60 1.76 6.87
N GLY A 532 14.86 0.77 6.41
CA GLY A 532 13.63 0.91 5.65
C GLY A 532 12.41 1.10 6.54
N TYR A 533 11.28 1.44 5.94
CA TYR A 533 10.02 1.55 6.64
C TYR A 533 9.31 0.20 6.75
N LEU A 534 8.53 0.00 7.81
CA LEU A 534 7.94 -1.28 8.17
C LEU A 534 6.41 -1.30 8.06
N ALA A 535 5.84 -0.49 7.17
CA ALA A 535 4.39 -0.39 7.01
C ALA A 535 3.68 -0.19 8.37
N GLY A 536 2.83 -1.12 8.80
CA GLY A 536 2.14 -1.09 10.10
C GLY A 536 2.98 -1.44 11.32
N GLY A 537 4.31 -1.68 11.14
CA GLY A 537 5.21 -2.10 12.21
C GLY A 537 5.18 -3.59 12.50
N GLY A 538 5.86 -4.01 13.57
CA GLY A 538 5.91 -5.39 14.01
C GLY A 538 6.55 -5.54 15.39
N PRO A 539 6.31 -6.67 16.09
CA PRO A 539 6.72 -6.85 17.49
C PRO A 539 8.23 -6.94 17.69
N GLU A 540 8.99 -7.23 16.64
CA GLU A 540 10.46 -7.32 16.67
C GLU A 540 11.14 -5.95 16.54
N TYR A 541 10.37 -4.87 16.31
CA TYR A 541 10.90 -3.54 15.99
C TYR A 541 10.49 -2.49 17.04
N ALA A 542 11.40 -1.59 17.35
CA ALA A 542 11.18 -0.51 18.32
C ALA A 542 10.40 0.68 17.71
N SER A 543 10.35 0.77 16.38
CA SER A 543 9.71 1.86 15.65
C SER A 543 9.08 1.34 14.33
N LEU A 544 8.57 2.26 13.49
CA LEU A 544 8.13 1.94 12.14
C LEU A 544 9.30 1.93 11.13
N ARG A 545 10.54 1.77 11.61
CA ARG A 545 11.75 1.65 10.82
C ARG A 545 12.59 0.46 11.28
N ASP A 546 13.30 -0.18 10.36
CA ASP A 546 14.26 -1.26 10.58
C ASP A 546 15.64 -0.63 10.90
N GLU A 547 15.87 -0.28 12.19
CA GLU A 547 17.07 0.39 12.71
C GLU A 547 17.84 -0.49 13.66
#